data_6ffd294dcc1555c24c135a2be646e275
#
_entry.id   6ffd294dcc1555c24c135a2be646e275
#
_cell.length_a   1.000
_cell.length_b   1.000
_cell.length_c   1.000
_cell.angle_alpha   90.00
_cell.angle_beta   90.00
_cell.angle_gamma   90.00
#
_symmetry.space_group_name_H-M   'P 1'
#
loop_
_entity.id
_entity.type
_entity.pdbx_description
1 polymer ?
#
loop_
_entity_poly.entity_id
_entity_poly.type
_entity_poly.pdbx_seq_one_letter_code
_entity_poly.pdbx_strand_id
1 'polypeptide(L)'
;MFRIAICDDDAVERKDIEDNLLVYSSKHPQRAMKIEVYSSGFDMLESFDKTGSPDVALLDICMPGMLGTELAHEILSRSENTNIIFLTTSSDFAVDAFSLHVSDYIKKPYTQEKFDAALDRVLSLRERKTWILLSSEGRLNRIALEDILYIETIDKKKVFALSSGKKLTSWLSVKEVEELVLGKKGFVKCGGSFIVNLSHVRSLSQGLVMDDGSVIPIPRRLRTFLKGAYIDYYLKEAGETC
;
A
#
# COMPACT_ATOMS: atom_id res chain seq x y z
N MET A 1 6.39 12.93 4.02
CA MET A 1 5.22 13.73 4.46
C MET A 1 3.98 12.99 4.00
N PHE A 2 3.09 12.63 4.91
CA PHE A 2 1.83 11.95 4.62
C PHE A 2 0.77 12.96 4.21
N ARG A 3 -0.01 12.64 3.18
CA ARG A 3 -1.20 13.41 2.78
C ARG A 3 -2.43 12.75 3.38
N ILE A 4 -3.14 13.48 4.23
CA ILE A 4 -4.37 13.02 4.89
C ILE A 4 -5.51 13.90 4.43
N ALA A 5 -6.54 13.29 3.85
CA ALA A 5 -7.73 13.98 3.41
C ALA A 5 -8.91 13.65 4.33
N ILE A 6 -9.67 14.67 4.72
CA ILE A 6 -10.87 14.56 5.55
C ILE A 6 -12.06 14.91 4.65
N CYS A 7 -13.11 14.10 4.70
CA CYS A 7 -14.40 14.43 4.08
C CYS A 7 -15.56 14.13 5.03
N ASP A 8 -16.28 15.17 5.39
CA ASP A 8 -17.45 15.15 6.26
C ASP A 8 -18.28 16.40 5.94
N ASP A 9 -19.60 16.35 5.86
CA ASP A 9 -20.43 17.49 5.54
C ASP A 9 -20.68 18.42 6.74
N ASP A 10 -20.52 17.92 7.96
CA ASP A 10 -20.62 18.72 9.17
C ASP A 10 -19.31 19.45 9.50
N ALA A 11 -19.39 20.78 9.58
CA ALA A 11 -18.23 21.62 9.86
C ALA A 11 -17.65 21.42 11.28
N VAL A 12 -18.49 21.05 12.24
CA VAL A 12 -18.04 20.79 13.61
C VAL A 12 -17.26 19.48 13.67
N GLU A 13 -17.79 18.44 13.04
CA GLU A 13 -17.13 17.14 12.92
C GLU A 13 -15.80 17.22 12.17
N ARG A 14 -15.77 17.96 11.04
CA ARG A 14 -14.50 18.22 10.33
C ARG A 14 -13.46 18.86 11.24
N LYS A 15 -13.89 19.85 12.03
CA LYS A 15 -12.97 20.54 12.93
C LYS A 15 -12.47 19.62 14.04
N ASP A 16 -13.33 18.79 14.60
CA ASP A 16 -12.95 17.80 15.61
C ASP A 16 -11.92 16.80 15.05
N ILE A 17 -12.11 16.31 13.83
CA ILE A 17 -11.16 15.42 13.17
C ILE A 17 -9.80 16.12 12.93
N GLU A 18 -9.80 17.39 12.49
CA GLU A 18 -8.56 18.18 12.36
C GLU A 18 -7.83 18.31 13.70
N ASP A 19 -8.55 18.64 14.77
CA ASP A 19 -7.98 18.82 16.11
C ASP A 19 -7.39 17.49 16.64
N ASN A 20 -8.07 16.37 16.43
CA ASN A 20 -7.53 15.03 16.74
C ASN A 20 -6.26 14.71 15.94
N LEU A 21 -6.20 15.07 14.64
CA LEU A 21 -5.00 14.92 13.83
C LEU A 21 -3.84 15.81 14.31
N LEU A 22 -4.11 17.03 14.76
CA LEU A 22 -3.09 17.91 15.34
C LEU A 22 -2.53 17.34 16.64
N VAL A 23 -3.39 16.81 17.51
CA VAL A 23 -2.96 16.09 18.72
C VAL A 23 -2.11 14.90 18.38
N TYR A 24 -2.53 14.07 17.40
CA TYR A 24 -1.73 12.94 16.93
C TYR A 24 -0.37 13.38 16.36
N SER A 25 -0.34 14.41 15.52
CA SER A 25 0.88 14.96 14.93
C SER A 25 1.87 15.45 16.00
N SER A 26 1.37 16.06 17.08
CA SER A 26 2.21 16.53 18.20
C SER A 26 2.89 15.39 18.94
N LYS A 27 2.24 14.22 19.04
CA LYS A 27 2.80 12.99 19.63
C LYS A 27 3.79 12.30 18.71
N HIS A 28 3.70 12.54 17.39
CA HIS A 28 4.50 11.87 16.34
C HIS A 28 5.21 12.87 15.42
N PRO A 29 6.16 13.70 15.91
CA PRO A 29 6.82 14.75 15.13
C PRO A 29 7.61 14.23 13.92
N GLN A 30 7.98 12.94 13.92
CA GLN A 30 8.63 12.27 12.78
C GLN A 30 7.67 12.00 11.62
N ARG A 31 6.34 12.03 11.85
CA ARG A 31 5.28 11.81 10.86
C ARG A 31 4.75 13.14 10.34
N ALA A 32 5.54 13.84 9.54
CA ALA A 32 5.08 15.08 8.92
C ALA A 32 3.82 14.83 8.07
N MET A 33 2.74 15.60 8.31
CA MET A 33 1.44 15.45 7.66
C MET A 33 1.05 16.72 6.91
N LYS A 34 0.36 16.55 5.79
CA LYS A 34 -0.40 17.58 5.09
C LYS A 34 -1.87 17.20 5.17
N ILE A 35 -2.67 18.02 5.84
CA ILE A 35 -4.10 17.80 6.01
C ILE A 35 -4.84 18.59 4.92
N GLU A 36 -5.78 17.94 4.27
CA GLU A 36 -6.66 18.52 3.26
C GLU A 36 -8.10 18.23 3.67
N VAL A 37 -8.98 19.25 3.65
CA VAL A 37 -10.33 19.17 4.24
C VAL A 37 -11.37 19.47 3.18
N TYR A 38 -12.39 18.63 3.10
CA TYR A 38 -13.47 18.71 2.12
C TYR A 38 -14.83 18.58 2.79
N SER A 39 -15.80 19.34 2.32
CA SER A 39 -17.19 19.28 2.78
C SER A 39 -18.09 18.41 1.90
N SER A 40 -17.56 17.91 0.80
CA SER A 40 -18.27 16.99 -0.09
C SER A 40 -17.33 16.01 -0.77
N GLY A 41 -17.85 14.81 -1.09
CA GLY A 41 -17.11 13.81 -1.84
C GLY A 41 -16.74 14.28 -3.25
N PHE A 42 -17.57 15.09 -3.89
CA PHE A 42 -17.32 15.62 -5.24
C PHE A 42 -16.10 16.55 -5.24
N ASP A 43 -16.01 17.49 -4.28
CA ASP A 43 -14.87 18.40 -4.17
C ASP A 43 -13.56 17.66 -3.90
N MET A 44 -13.65 16.60 -3.06
CA MET A 44 -12.51 15.74 -2.76
C MET A 44 -12.03 15.04 -4.04
N LEU A 45 -12.91 14.41 -4.81
CA LEU A 45 -12.55 13.71 -6.05
C LEU A 45 -11.99 14.66 -7.11
N GLU A 46 -12.57 15.85 -7.27
CA GLU A 46 -12.04 16.86 -8.19
C GLU A 46 -10.64 17.33 -7.81
N SER A 47 -10.38 17.46 -6.51
CA SER A 47 -9.03 17.78 -6.01
C SER A 47 -8.03 16.67 -6.33
N PHE A 48 -8.43 15.40 -6.19
CA PHE A 48 -7.55 14.26 -6.47
C PHE A 48 -7.16 14.16 -7.94
N ASP A 49 -8.03 14.55 -8.85
CA ASP A 49 -7.72 14.62 -10.28
C ASP A 49 -6.59 15.61 -10.57
N LYS A 50 -6.45 16.66 -9.76
CA LYS A 50 -5.42 17.70 -9.90
C LYS A 50 -4.13 17.39 -9.12
N THR A 51 -4.25 16.81 -7.94
CA THR A 51 -3.14 16.67 -6.96
C THR A 51 -2.72 15.23 -6.71
N GLY A 52 -3.45 14.25 -7.25
CA GLY A 52 -3.31 12.83 -6.95
C GLY A 52 -4.00 12.43 -5.64
N SER A 53 -4.20 11.12 -5.45
CA SER A 53 -4.87 10.56 -4.29
C SER A 53 -4.05 10.73 -3.00
N PRO A 54 -4.70 10.86 -1.82
CA PRO A 54 -4.02 10.96 -0.53
C PRO A 54 -3.47 9.62 -0.06
N ASP A 55 -2.67 9.66 0.99
CA ASP A 55 -2.18 8.46 1.67
C ASP A 55 -3.25 7.83 2.56
N VAL A 56 -4.05 8.68 3.22
CA VAL A 56 -5.16 8.29 4.08
C VAL A 56 -6.35 9.19 3.77
N ALA A 57 -7.54 8.60 3.64
CA ALA A 57 -8.80 9.31 3.58
C ALA A 57 -9.65 8.97 4.82
N LEU A 58 -9.99 9.99 5.58
CA LEU A 58 -10.91 9.95 6.73
C LEU A 58 -12.27 10.41 6.24
N LEU A 59 -13.25 9.51 6.19
CA LEU A 59 -14.53 9.74 5.53
C LEU A 59 -15.70 9.56 6.49
N ASP A 60 -16.62 10.52 6.55
CA ASP A 60 -17.95 10.21 7.03
C ASP A 60 -18.73 9.39 5.98
N ILE A 61 -19.66 8.55 6.42
CA ILE A 61 -20.48 7.73 5.51
C ILE A 61 -21.76 8.47 5.11
N CYS A 62 -22.38 9.17 6.06
CA CYS A 62 -23.72 9.72 5.90
C CYS A 62 -23.68 11.17 5.38
N MET A 63 -23.13 11.39 4.19
CA MET A 63 -23.05 12.73 3.59
C MET A 63 -24.13 12.96 2.51
N PRO A 64 -24.62 14.20 2.35
CA PRO A 64 -25.54 14.54 1.28
C PRO A 64 -24.92 14.37 -0.11
N GLY A 65 -25.68 13.83 -1.06
CA GLY A 65 -25.32 13.74 -2.46
C GLY A 65 -24.41 12.57 -2.85
N MET A 66 -23.55 12.11 -1.95
CA MET A 66 -22.68 10.94 -2.15
C MET A 66 -22.39 10.27 -0.82
N LEU A 67 -22.70 8.98 -0.71
CA LEU A 67 -22.33 8.21 0.48
C LEU A 67 -20.81 8.06 0.57
N GLY A 68 -20.28 8.04 1.81
CA GLY A 68 -18.85 7.79 2.04
C GLY A 68 -18.38 6.45 1.49
N THR A 69 -19.24 5.44 1.42
CA THR A 69 -18.95 4.12 0.80
C THR A 69 -18.79 4.23 -0.72
N GLU A 70 -19.61 5.05 -1.39
CA GLU A 70 -19.48 5.35 -2.82
C GLU A 70 -18.18 6.13 -3.08
N LEU A 71 -17.92 7.13 -2.25
CA LEU A 71 -16.67 7.92 -2.31
C LEU A 71 -15.44 7.02 -2.12
N ALA A 72 -15.47 6.10 -1.16
CA ALA A 72 -14.39 5.16 -0.92
C ALA A 72 -14.13 4.26 -2.14
N HIS A 73 -15.20 3.75 -2.77
CA HIS A 73 -15.10 2.96 -4.00
C HIS A 73 -14.43 3.76 -5.13
N GLU A 74 -14.84 5.02 -5.34
CA GLU A 74 -14.24 5.91 -6.34
C GLU A 74 -12.76 6.20 -6.05
N ILE A 75 -12.40 6.42 -4.79
CA ILE A 75 -11.01 6.63 -4.38
C ILE A 75 -10.16 5.38 -4.65
N LEU A 76 -10.63 4.20 -4.23
CA LEU A 76 -9.92 2.94 -4.40
C LEU A 76 -9.78 2.54 -5.88
N SER A 77 -10.77 2.86 -6.72
CA SER A 77 -10.68 2.64 -8.18
C SER A 77 -9.57 3.47 -8.84
N ARG A 78 -9.27 4.66 -8.30
CA ARG A 78 -8.22 5.57 -8.79
C ARG A 78 -6.84 5.27 -8.16
N SER A 79 -6.84 4.76 -6.93
CA SER A 79 -5.63 4.45 -6.16
C SER A 79 -5.88 3.36 -5.12
N GLU A 80 -5.48 2.14 -5.42
CA GLU A 80 -5.53 1.01 -4.49
C GLU A 80 -4.65 1.22 -3.24
N ASN A 81 -3.71 2.17 -3.31
CA ASN A 81 -2.77 2.48 -2.22
C ASN A 81 -3.31 3.51 -1.21
N THR A 82 -4.51 4.06 -1.39
CA THR A 82 -5.12 4.96 -0.42
C THR A 82 -5.76 4.15 0.69
N ASN A 83 -5.39 4.44 1.94
CA ASN A 83 -6.01 3.80 3.10
C ASN A 83 -7.28 4.57 3.48
N ILE A 84 -8.39 3.86 3.61
CA ILE A 84 -9.68 4.45 3.99
C ILE A 84 -9.94 4.15 5.46
N ILE A 85 -10.30 5.17 6.23
CA ILE A 85 -10.84 5.04 7.59
C ILE A 85 -12.20 5.72 7.61
N PHE A 86 -13.24 4.99 7.91
CA PHE A 86 -14.55 5.58 8.14
C PHE A 86 -14.69 6.10 9.57
N LEU A 87 -15.21 7.33 9.68
CA LEU A 87 -15.56 7.99 10.93
C LEU A 87 -17.05 8.35 10.85
N THR A 88 -17.96 7.59 11.48
CA THR A 88 -19.40 7.76 11.27
C THR A 88 -20.23 7.45 12.50
N THR A 89 -21.40 8.06 12.61
CA THR A 89 -22.40 7.77 13.66
C THR A 89 -23.18 6.47 13.37
N SER A 90 -23.34 6.08 12.09
CA SER A 90 -24.06 4.87 11.71
C SER A 90 -23.21 3.60 11.97
N SER A 91 -23.86 2.51 12.27
CA SER A 91 -23.27 1.15 12.33
C SER A 91 -23.73 0.26 11.16
N ASP A 92 -24.64 0.74 10.33
CA ASP A 92 -25.35 -0.08 9.34
C ASP A 92 -24.49 -0.42 8.13
N PHE A 93 -23.47 0.41 7.87
CA PHE A 93 -22.55 0.27 6.75
C PHE A 93 -21.27 -0.54 7.05
N ALA A 94 -21.19 -1.16 8.25
CA ALA A 94 -19.99 -1.93 8.61
C ALA A 94 -19.73 -3.12 7.68
N VAL A 95 -20.78 -3.77 7.16
CA VAL A 95 -20.66 -4.88 6.20
C VAL A 95 -20.14 -4.39 4.84
N ASP A 96 -20.64 -3.24 4.37
CA ASP A 96 -20.21 -2.63 3.11
C ASP A 96 -18.75 -2.16 3.21
N ALA A 97 -18.39 -1.56 4.33
CA ALA A 97 -17.01 -1.16 4.62
C ALA A 97 -16.06 -2.37 4.60
N PHE A 98 -16.47 -3.50 5.16
CA PHE A 98 -15.68 -4.74 5.14
C PHE A 98 -15.49 -5.27 3.70
N SER A 99 -16.52 -5.20 2.86
CA SER A 99 -16.43 -5.63 1.45
C SER A 99 -15.49 -4.77 0.61
N LEU A 100 -15.34 -3.49 0.97
CA LEU A 100 -14.40 -2.54 0.34
C LEU A 100 -12.96 -2.68 0.84
N HIS A 101 -12.68 -3.59 1.78
CA HIS A 101 -11.36 -3.78 2.39
C HIS A 101 -10.76 -2.47 2.94
N VAL A 102 -11.61 -1.64 3.56
CA VAL A 102 -11.15 -0.41 4.20
C VAL A 102 -10.24 -0.71 5.38
N SER A 103 -9.34 0.20 5.68
CA SER A 103 -8.31 -0.01 6.70
C SER A 103 -8.85 0.01 8.13
N ASP A 104 -9.91 0.79 8.39
CA ASP A 104 -10.58 0.86 9.68
C ASP A 104 -11.98 1.45 9.61
N TYR A 105 -12.75 1.23 10.68
CA TYR A 105 -14.10 1.75 10.88
C TYR A 105 -14.27 2.22 12.32
N ILE A 106 -14.47 3.52 12.53
CA ILE A 106 -14.58 4.14 13.84
C ILE A 106 -15.96 4.75 14.01
N LYS A 107 -16.71 4.24 14.97
CA LYS A 107 -18.02 4.80 15.32
C LYS A 107 -17.86 6.02 16.21
N LYS A 108 -18.52 7.12 15.84
CA LYS A 108 -18.66 8.35 16.63
C LYS A 108 -19.68 8.13 17.76
N PRO A 109 -19.48 8.70 18.98
CA PRO A 109 -18.26 9.39 19.40
C PRO A 109 -17.12 8.41 19.70
N TYR A 110 -15.89 8.82 19.50
CA TYR A 110 -14.69 8.03 19.74
C TYR A 110 -13.69 8.75 20.64
N THR A 111 -12.75 7.99 21.22
CA THR A 111 -11.67 8.56 22.01
C THR A 111 -10.45 8.83 21.16
N GLN A 112 -9.58 9.75 21.59
CA GLN A 112 -8.30 10.05 20.94
C GLN A 112 -7.43 8.78 20.78
N GLU A 113 -7.43 7.89 21.80
CA GLU A 113 -6.63 6.65 21.75
C GLU A 113 -7.09 5.73 20.63
N LYS A 114 -8.41 5.62 20.40
CA LYS A 114 -8.97 4.82 19.32
C LYS A 114 -8.63 5.40 17.95
N PHE A 115 -8.69 6.72 17.83
CA PHE A 115 -8.29 7.45 16.62
C PHE A 115 -6.79 7.28 16.33
N ASP A 116 -5.94 7.48 17.36
CA ASP A 116 -4.50 7.29 17.26
C ASP A 116 -4.14 5.86 16.82
N ALA A 117 -4.79 4.85 17.42
CA ALA A 117 -4.53 3.44 17.07
C ALA A 117 -4.87 3.10 15.62
N ALA A 118 -5.94 3.68 15.07
CA ALA A 118 -6.30 3.50 13.66
C ALA A 118 -5.27 4.16 12.73
N LEU A 119 -4.85 5.38 13.03
CA LEU A 119 -3.79 6.07 12.29
C LEU A 119 -2.46 5.35 12.38
N ASP A 120 -2.07 4.86 13.56
CA ASP A 120 -0.83 4.10 13.75
C ASP A 120 -0.81 2.85 12.88
N ARG A 121 -1.91 2.11 12.82
CA ARG A 121 -2.05 0.92 12.00
C ARG A 121 -1.77 1.23 10.53
N VAL A 122 -2.42 2.26 10.00
CA VAL A 122 -2.33 2.66 8.60
C VAL A 122 -0.97 3.26 8.24
N LEU A 123 -0.48 4.20 9.06
CA LEU A 123 0.76 4.91 8.77
C LEU A 123 1.98 4.03 9.00
N SER A 124 1.97 3.13 10.00
CA SER A 124 3.05 2.17 10.23
C SER A 124 3.21 1.18 9.08
N LEU A 125 2.12 0.73 8.46
CA LEU A 125 2.18 -0.09 7.25
C LEU A 125 2.90 0.64 6.12
N ARG A 126 2.64 1.94 5.95
CA ARG A 126 3.31 2.77 4.94
C ARG A 126 4.75 3.12 5.28
N GLU A 127 5.09 3.33 6.55
CA GLU A 127 6.47 3.55 6.98
C GLU A 127 7.34 2.32 6.74
N ARG A 128 6.78 1.12 6.77
CA ARG A 128 7.45 -0.13 6.42
C ARG A 128 7.71 -0.25 4.93
N LYS A 129 7.01 0.51 4.05
CA LYS A 129 7.25 0.51 2.61
C LYS A 129 8.64 1.05 2.30
N THR A 130 9.53 0.19 1.87
CA THR A 130 10.83 0.61 1.34
C THR A 130 10.66 0.99 -0.13
N TRP A 131 11.01 2.23 -0.47
CA TRP A 131 10.91 2.74 -1.83
C TRP A 131 12.26 2.71 -2.54
N ILE A 132 12.24 2.47 -3.84
CA ILE A 132 13.37 2.66 -4.73
C ILE A 132 13.02 3.69 -5.80
N LEU A 133 14.05 4.38 -6.32
CA LEU A 133 13.94 5.24 -7.49
C LEU A 133 14.51 4.49 -8.68
N LEU A 134 13.67 4.25 -9.68
CA LEU A 134 14.04 3.52 -10.89
C LEU A 134 13.95 4.43 -12.13
N SER A 135 15.06 4.63 -12.82
CA SER A 135 15.04 5.27 -14.14
C SER A 135 14.57 4.28 -15.20
N SER A 136 13.46 4.61 -15.86
CA SER A 136 12.89 3.84 -16.96
C SER A 136 12.40 4.81 -18.05
N GLU A 137 12.82 4.58 -19.29
CA GLU A 137 12.42 5.39 -20.46
C GLU A 137 12.62 6.92 -20.24
N GLY A 138 13.74 7.30 -19.61
CA GLY A 138 14.06 8.70 -19.34
C GLY A 138 13.22 9.35 -18.21
N ARG A 139 12.40 8.57 -17.51
CA ARG A 139 11.60 9.02 -16.36
C ARG A 139 12.07 8.39 -15.07
N LEU A 140 12.06 9.15 -14.01
CA LEU A 140 12.33 8.64 -12.66
C LEU A 140 11.01 8.17 -12.02
N ASN A 141 10.93 6.88 -11.73
CA ASN A 141 9.76 6.25 -11.12
C ASN A 141 10.08 5.90 -9.67
N ARG A 142 9.22 6.29 -8.75
CA ARG A 142 9.24 5.83 -7.36
C ARG A 142 8.41 4.54 -7.24
N ILE A 143 9.03 3.46 -6.79
CA ILE A 143 8.42 2.13 -6.71
C ILE A 143 8.59 1.61 -5.28
N ALA A 144 7.52 1.10 -4.68
CA ALA A 144 7.64 0.36 -3.44
C ALA A 144 8.23 -1.04 -3.70
N LEU A 145 9.15 -1.49 -2.87
CA LEU A 145 9.73 -2.83 -3.03
C LEU A 145 8.66 -3.93 -2.96
N GLU A 146 7.66 -3.73 -2.13
CA GLU A 146 6.54 -4.66 -1.98
C GLU A 146 5.67 -4.78 -3.25
N ASP A 147 5.65 -3.75 -4.11
CA ASP A 147 4.91 -3.80 -5.38
C ASP A 147 5.67 -4.58 -6.46
N ILE A 148 6.93 -4.96 -6.24
CA ILE A 148 7.73 -5.71 -7.20
C ILE A 148 7.45 -7.21 -7.02
N LEU A 149 6.87 -7.83 -8.05
CA LEU A 149 6.64 -9.28 -8.12
C LEU A 149 7.97 -10.02 -8.34
N TYR A 150 8.66 -9.62 -9.38
CA TYR A 150 9.97 -10.16 -9.76
C TYR A 150 10.75 -9.19 -10.65
N ILE A 151 12.03 -9.42 -10.75
CA ILE A 151 12.93 -8.70 -11.65
C ILE A 151 13.56 -9.74 -12.59
N GLU A 152 13.40 -9.52 -13.90
CA GLU A 152 13.95 -10.38 -14.92
C GLU A 152 15.07 -9.68 -15.68
N THR A 153 16.12 -10.41 -16.04
CA THR A 153 17.17 -9.92 -16.92
C THR A 153 16.91 -10.40 -18.35
N ILE A 154 16.61 -9.46 -19.26
CA ILE A 154 16.37 -9.70 -20.69
C ILE A 154 17.32 -8.78 -21.45
N ASP A 155 18.16 -9.32 -22.34
CA ASP A 155 19.08 -8.57 -23.19
C ASP A 155 19.88 -7.48 -22.45
N LYS A 156 20.45 -7.85 -21.30
CA LYS A 156 21.20 -6.98 -20.37
C LYS A 156 20.35 -5.92 -19.65
N LYS A 157 19.07 -5.73 -20.01
CA LYS A 157 18.13 -4.86 -19.31
C LYS A 157 17.49 -5.58 -18.13
N LYS A 158 17.10 -4.82 -17.13
CA LYS A 158 16.33 -5.30 -15.98
C LYS A 158 14.88 -4.89 -16.15
N VAL A 159 13.99 -5.87 -16.18
CA VAL A 159 12.54 -5.68 -16.27
C VAL A 159 11.94 -5.94 -14.91
N PHE A 160 11.39 -4.90 -14.29
CA PHE A 160 10.69 -4.95 -13.02
C PHE A 160 9.20 -5.17 -13.30
N ALA A 161 8.68 -6.34 -12.95
CA ALA A 161 7.25 -6.66 -13.01
C ALA A 161 6.59 -6.21 -11.72
N LEU A 162 5.55 -5.38 -11.81
CA LEU A 162 4.85 -4.79 -10.68
C LEU A 162 3.46 -5.44 -10.48
N SER A 163 2.97 -5.44 -9.26
CA SER A 163 1.63 -5.93 -8.88
C SER A 163 0.50 -5.24 -9.65
N SER A 164 0.70 -3.98 -10.05
CA SER A 164 -0.21 -3.23 -10.92
C SER A 164 -0.28 -3.74 -12.38
N GLY A 165 0.46 -4.80 -12.74
CA GLY A 165 0.60 -5.29 -14.12
C GLY A 165 1.58 -4.47 -14.98
N LYS A 166 2.08 -3.35 -14.47
CA LYS A 166 3.07 -2.52 -15.19
C LYS A 166 4.44 -3.18 -15.18
N LYS A 167 5.17 -3.08 -16.31
CA LYS A 167 6.58 -3.47 -16.40
C LYS A 167 7.44 -2.23 -16.64
N LEU A 168 8.50 -2.09 -15.86
CA LEU A 168 9.47 -1.00 -15.99
C LEU A 168 10.82 -1.58 -16.37
N THR A 169 11.46 -0.99 -17.39
CA THR A 169 12.76 -1.45 -17.89
C THR A 169 13.85 -0.47 -17.51
N SER A 170 14.95 -0.97 -16.96
CA SER A 170 16.12 -0.18 -16.58
C SER A 170 17.43 -0.82 -17.06
N TRP A 171 18.46 0.01 -17.21
CA TRP A 171 19.81 -0.41 -17.61
C TRP A 171 20.73 -0.70 -16.40
N LEU A 172 20.17 -0.92 -15.23
CA LEU A 172 20.94 -1.26 -14.04
C LEU A 172 21.74 -2.55 -14.27
N SER A 173 22.96 -2.59 -13.74
CA SER A 173 23.75 -3.81 -13.68
C SER A 173 23.13 -4.82 -12.70
N VAL A 174 23.57 -6.08 -12.78
CA VAL A 174 23.14 -7.11 -11.82
C VAL A 174 23.47 -6.71 -10.38
N LYS A 175 24.68 -6.15 -10.17
CA LYS A 175 25.15 -5.73 -8.84
C LYS A 175 24.28 -4.61 -8.25
N GLU A 176 23.97 -3.59 -9.04
CA GLU A 176 23.10 -2.50 -8.60
C GLU A 176 21.71 -2.98 -8.22
N VAL A 177 21.11 -3.90 -8.98
CA VAL A 177 19.81 -4.48 -8.63
C VAL A 177 19.90 -5.32 -7.36
N GLU A 178 20.96 -6.11 -7.20
CA GLU A 178 21.18 -6.89 -5.99
C GLU A 178 21.32 -6.00 -4.75
N GLU A 179 22.07 -4.90 -4.85
CA GLU A 179 22.21 -3.92 -3.76
C GLU A 179 20.87 -3.23 -3.42
N LEU A 180 20.01 -3.01 -4.42
CA LEU A 180 18.69 -2.43 -4.21
C LEU A 180 17.72 -3.34 -3.47
N VAL A 181 17.71 -4.64 -3.77
CA VAL A 181 16.64 -5.55 -3.33
C VAL A 181 17.10 -6.75 -2.49
N LEU A 182 18.32 -7.28 -2.71
CA LEU A 182 18.82 -8.40 -1.89
C LEU A 182 19.17 -7.91 -0.48
N GLY A 183 18.83 -8.71 0.52
CA GLY A 183 18.89 -8.31 1.93
C GLY A 183 17.64 -7.58 2.42
N LYS A 184 16.70 -7.24 1.53
CA LYS A 184 15.35 -6.84 1.90
C LYS A 184 14.47 -8.08 2.09
N LYS A 185 13.53 -8.00 3.04
CA LYS A 185 12.61 -9.12 3.37
C LYS A 185 11.88 -9.58 2.09
N GLY A 186 11.94 -10.87 1.80
CA GLY A 186 11.22 -11.51 0.70
C GLY A 186 11.97 -11.66 -0.62
N PHE A 187 13.02 -10.91 -0.91
CA PHE A 187 13.72 -11.02 -2.18
C PHE A 187 14.76 -12.13 -2.21
N VAL A 188 14.66 -13.02 -3.21
CA VAL A 188 15.58 -14.14 -3.42
C VAL A 188 16.00 -14.26 -4.88
N LYS A 189 17.24 -14.71 -5.12
CA LYS A 189 17.71 -15.04 -6.47
C LYS A 189 17.12 -16.38 -6.94
N CYS A 190 16.56 -16.40 -8.15
CA CYS A 190 16.09 -17.58 -8.83
C CYS A 190 16.91 -17.78 -10.14
N GLY A 191 18.12 -18.26 -9.99
CA GLY A 191 19.06 -18.42 -11.10
C GLY A 191 19.81 -17.15 -11.47
N GLY A 192 20.27 -17.07 -12.73
CA GLY A 192 21.03 -15.93 -13.26
C GLY A 192 20.15 -14.81 -13.79
N SER A 193 18.90 -15.12 -14.11
CA SER A 193 18.01 -14.20 -14.83
C SER A 193 16.91 -13.60 -13.98
N PHE A 194 16.60 -14.17 -12.81
CA PHE A 194 15.47 -13.73 -11.98
C PHE A 194 15.88 -13.41 -10.54
N ILE A 195 15.28 -12.35 -10.00
CA ILE A 195 15.15 -12.08 -8.57
C ILE A 195 13.65 -12.04 -8.29
N VAL A 196 13.17 -12.80 -7.32
CA VAL A 196 11.76 -13.01 -7.03
C VAL A 196 11.43 -12.48 -5.65
N ASN A 197 10.29 -11.83 -5.51
CA ASN A 197 9.73 -11.47 -4.22
C ASN A 197 8.81 -12.59 -3.73
N LEU A 198 9.19 -13.25 -2.66
CA LEU A 198 8.47 -14.39 -2.08
C LEU A 198 7.07 -14.02 -1.58
N SER A 199 6.83 -12.75 -1.21
CA SER A 199 5.50 -12.28 -0.80
C SER A 199 4.45 -12.41 -1.89
N HIS A 200 4.89 -12.45 -3.16
CA HIS A 200 4.04 -12.57 -4.34
C HIS A 200 4.07 -13.96 -4.99
N VAL A 201 4.59 -14.96 -4.28
CA VAL A 201 4.58 -16.33 -4.77
C VAL A 201 3.33 -17.05 -4.26
N ARG A 202 2.37 -17.28 -5.15
CA ARG A 202 1.13 -18.01 -4.86
C ARG A 202 1.38 -19.50 -4.59
N SER A 203 2.26 -20.10 -5.37
CA SER A 203 2.60 -21.53 -5.21
C SER A 203 3.97 -21.86 -5.78
N LEU A 204 4.55 -22.94 -5.22
CA LEU A 204 5.85 -23.46 -5.64
C LEU A 204 5.69 -24.94 -6.02
N SER A 205 5.95 -25.25 -7.29
CA SER A 205 5.90 -26.61 -7.83
C SER A 205 7.11 -26.89 -8.72
N GLN A 206 6.94 -27.04 -10.02
CA GLN A 206 8.04 -27.11 -11.00
C GLN A 206 8.63 -25.71 -11.30
N GLY A 207 7.88 -24.65 -11.00
CA GLY A 207 8.22 -23.24 -11.09
C GLY A 207 7.60 -22.47 -9.91
N LEU A 208 7.93 -21.18 -9.82
CA LEU A 208 7.26 -20.24 -8.92
C LEU A 208 6.09 -19.63 -9.69
N VAL A 209 4.88 -19.84 -9.21
CA VAL A 209 3.68 -19.19 -9.75
C VAL A 209 3.48 -17.88 -8.99
N MET A 210 3.53 -16.77 -9.71
CA MET A 210 3.37 -15.43 -9.14
C MET A 210 1.89 -15.03 -9.05
N ASP A 211 1.58 -13.96 -8.32
CA ASP A 211 0.21 -13.46 -8.17
C ASP A 211 -0.43 -13.01 -9.47
N ASP A 212 0.36 -12.50 -10.42
CA ASP A 212 -0.07 -12.13 -11.77
C ASP A 212 -0.26 -13.35 -12.71
N GLY A 213 -0.04 -14.57 -12.23
CA GLY A 213 -0.10 -15.81 -13.01
C GLY A 213 1.19 -16.14 -13.78
N SER A 214 2.21 -15.28 -13.73
CA SER A 214 3.51 -15.59 -14.35
C SER A 214 4.14 -16.83 -13.68
N VAL A 215 4.80 -17.67 -14.50
CA VAL A 215 5.51 -18.85 -14.02
C VAL A 215 7.01 -18.68 -14.21
N ILE A 216 7.76 -18.57 -13.13
CA ILE A 216 9.21 -18.41 -13.15
C ILE A 216 9.87 -19.78 -13.01
N PRO A 217 10.71 -20.19 -13.99
CA PRO A 217 11.35 -21.49 -13.96
C PRO A 217 12.39 -21.59 -12.84
N ILE A 218 12.37 -22.68 -12.09
CA ILE A 218 13.33 -22.95 -11.03
C ILE A 218 14.44 -23.88 -11.55
N PRO A 219 15.72 -23.44 -11.57
CA PRO A 219 16.84 -24.32 -11.84
C PRO A 219 16.88 -25.48 -10.86
N ARG A 220 17.12 -26.71 -11.35
CA ARG A 220 17.12 -27.94 -10.51
C ARG A 220 17.95 -27.79 -9.23
N ARG A 221 19.13 -27.17 -9.34
CA ARG A 221 20.07 -26.95 -8.22
C ARG A 221 19.53 -25.99 -7.13
N LEU A 222 18.55 -25.15 -7.46
CA LEU A 222 17.99 -24.15 -6.52
C LEU A 222 16.66 -24.58 -5.90
N ARG A 223 16.08 -25.73 -6.29
CA ARG A 223 14.76 -26.16 -5.82
C ARG A 223 14.69 -26.29 -4.30
N THR A 224 15.65 -26.97 -3.69
CA THR A 224 15.68 -27.18 -2.24
C THR A 224 15.87 -25.86 -1.50
N PHE A 225 16.78 -25.00 -1.99
CA PHE A 225 17.02 -23.68 -1.42
C PHE A 225 15.75 -22.80 -1.49
N LEU A 226 15.12 -22.68 -2.66
CA LEU A 226 13.94 -21.85 -2.82
C LEU A 226 12.72 -22.37 -2.04
N LYS A 227 12.58 -23.69 -1.93
CA LYS A 227 11.55 -24.29 -1.09
C LYS A 227 11.77 -23.95 0.40
N GLY A 228 13.01 -24.05 0.89
CA GLY A 228 13.36 -23.63 2.25
C GLY A 228 13.09 -22.14 2.47
N ALA A 229 13.59 -21.28 1.58
CA ALA A 229 13.38 -19.83 1.68
C ALA A 229 11.90 -19.43 1.66
N TYR A 230 11.08 -20.11 0.86
CA TYR A 230 9.61 -19.89 0.82
C TYR A 230 8.94 -20.28 2.13
N ILE A 231 9.27 -21.46 2.67
CA ILE A 231 8.74 -21.93 3.96
C ILE A 231 9.18 -20.98 5.09
N ASP A 232 10.48 -20.64 5.16
CA ASP A 232 11.02 -19.75 6.20
C ASP A 232 10.40 -18.36 6.15
N TYR A 233 10.08 -17.84 4.95
CA TYR A 233 9.42 -16.57 4.77
C TYR A 233 8.05 -16.57 5.45
N TYR A 234 7.20 -17.55 5.16
CA TYR A 234 5.84 -17.63 5.70
C TYR A 234 5.78 -18.06 7.16
N LEU A 235 6.71 -18.91 7.63
CA LEU A 235 6.78 -19.26 9.06
C LEU A 235 7.17 -18.06 9.94
N LYS A 236 8.04 -17.18 9.46
CA LYS A 236 8.39 -15.94 10.18
C LYS A 236 7.22 -14.96 10.21
N GLU A 237 6.43 -14.85 9.13
CA GLU A 237 5.23 -14.02 9.13
C GLU A 237 4.15 -14.56 10.08
N ALA A 238 3.95 -15.87 10.14
CA ALA A 238 3.00 -16.50 11.07
C ALA A 238 3.42 -16.34 12.55
N GLY A 239 4.71 -16.22 12.85
CA GLY A 239 5.24 -16.04 14.21
C GLY A 239 5.21 -14.58 14.72
N GLU A 240 5.05 -13.61 13.84
CA GLU A 240 4.88 -12.19 14.22
C GLU A 240 3.41 -11.82 14.54
N THR A 241 2.49 -12.78 14.46
CA THR A 241 1.03 -12.59 14.68
C THR A 241 0.55 -13.17 16.03
N CYS A 242 1.46 -13.51 16.95
CA CYS A 242 1.15 -13.95 18.32
C CYS A 242 1.56 -12.89 19.34
#